data_f412f9cd8b8b4face7177ab4487ffa00
#
_entry.id   f412f9cd8b8b4face7177ab4487ffa00
#
_cell.length_a   1.000
_cell.length_b   1.000
_cell.length_c   1.000
_cell.angle_alpha   90.00
_cell.angle_beta   90.00
_cell.angle_gamma   90.00
#
_symmetry.space_group_name_H-M   'P 1'
#
loop_
_entity.id
_entity.type
_entity.pdbx_description
1 polymer ?
#
loop_
_entity_poly.entity_id
_entity_poly.type
_entity_poly.pdbx_seq_one_letter_code
_entity_poly.pdbx_strand_id
1 'polypeptide(L)'
;MSFKKYLLDKTVQITVSIVGFIIAILMLNAFKVENDLKIALTILFFLVATFNAIFDYFRKYKFYKKILNTLDKLDKKYLILEILNKPNFYDGEIFYQILYDINKSMIENVKEYNLSITDFKEYVEMWIHEVKIPVASLTLLIHNNRNMFDKRYIEQIRKLDNYIDQILYFVRSENAEKDYLIKEIELQKIIKDVALKNKDDLLENKVNLEVDVHNEKVLTDSKWLEFVLNQIINNSIKYKKNNNEPIIKISVKDEKDKVYLTIWDNGIGIPKNDIKRVFDKSFTGENGRIMAKSTGMGLYIVKKLCDKLGHKIIIESEIHKYTKITIIFYKNDFYKVD
;
A
#
# COMPACT_ATOMS: atom_id res chain seq x y z
N MET A 1 -10.17 -17.43 -29.28
CA MET A 1 -9.81 -18.71 -29.93
C MET A 1 -10.22 -18.62 -31.41
N SER A 2 -9.27 -18.76 -32.34
CA SER A 2 -9.54 -18.67 -33.78
C SER A 2 -9.90 -20.05 -34.30
N PHE A 3 -10.97 -20.12 -35.16
CA PHE A 3 -11.39 -21.35 -35.79
C PHE A 3 -10.28 -22.00 -36.66
N LYS A 4 -9.47 -21.17 -37.32
CA LYS A 4 -8.28 -21.61 -38.07
C LYS A 4 -7.27 -22.36 -37.20
N LYS A 5 -6.98 -21.87 -36.00
CA LYS A 5 -6.06 -22.53 -35.07
C LYS A 5 -6.65 -23.85 -34.53
N TYR A 6 -7.96 -23.89 -34.31
CA TYR A 6 -8.65 -25.13 -33.91
C TYR A 6 -8.56 -26.21 -34.99
N LEU A 7 -8.76 -25.86 -36.27
CA LEU A 7 -8.63 -26.81 -37.38
C LEU A 7 -7.19 -27.31 -37.52
N LEU A 8 -6.20 -26.46 -37.34
CA LEU A 8 -4.78 -26.87 -37.36
C LEU A 8 -4.44 -27.84 -36.23
N ASP A 9 -5.00 -27.65 -35.05
CA ASP A 9 -4.82 -28.58 -33.91
C ASP A 9 -5.45 -29.96 -34.19
N LYS A 10 -6.53 -30.00 -34.96
CA LYS A 10 -7.27 -31.22 -35.36
C LYS A 10 -6.77 -31.89 -36.65
N THR A 11 -5.65 -31.42 -37.24
CA THR A 11 -5.15 -31.95 -38.54
C THR A 11 -4.92 -33.45 -38.54
N VAL A 12 -4.35 -34.01 -37.49
CA VAL A 12 -4.10 -35.45 -37.37
C VAL A 12 -5.41 -36.22 -37.34
N GLN A 13 -6.40 -35.75 -36.59
CA GLN A 13 -7.70 -36.39 -36.47
C GLN A 13 -8.49 -36.32 -37.79
N ILE A 14 -8.38 -35.19 -38.50
CA ILE A 14 -8.99 -35.00 -39.81
C ILE A 14 -8.33 -35.91 -40.85
N THR A 15 -7.01 -35.99 -40.89
CA THR A 15 -6.28 -36.87 -41.81
C THR A 15 -6.62 -38.35 -41.58
N VAL A 16 -6.65 -38.81 -40.35
CA VAL A 16 -7.04 -40.19 -40.01
C VAL A 16 -8.47 -40.47 -40.46
N SER A 17 -9.40 -39.54 -40.24
CA SER A 17 -10.79 -39.68 -40.69
C SER A 17 -10.92 -39.73 -42.19
N ILE A 18 -10.15 -38.94 -42.94
CA ILE A 18 -10.14 -38.95 -44.42
C ILE A 18 -9.59 -40.30 -44.95
N VAL A 19 -8.49 -40.77 -44.38
CA VAL A 19 -7.88 -42.06 -44.76
C VAL A 19 -8.86 -43.21 -44.47
N GLY A 20 -9.49 -43.22 -43.30
CA GLY A 20 -10.52 -44.23 -42.98
C GLY A 20 -11.71 -44.17 -43.93
N PHE A 21 -12.16 -42.98 -44.34
CA PHE A 21 -13.21 -42.81 -45.34
C PHE A 21 -12.80 -43.35 -46.70
N ILE A 22 -11.57 -43.08 -47.19
CA ILE A 22 -11.05 -43.61 -48.45
C ILE A 22 -11.02 -45.15 -48.40
N ILE A 23 -10.56 -45.75 -47.34
CA ILE A 23 -10.56 -47.22 -47.18
C ILE A 23 -11.98 -47.75 -47.20
N ALA A 24 -12.91 -47.13 -46.51
CA ALA A 24 -14.33 -47.55 -46.54
C ALA A 24 -14.95 -47.51 -47.96
N ILE A 25 -14.70 -46.47 -48.74
CA ILE A 25 -15.15 -46.38 -50.13
C ILE A 25 -14.53 -47.46 -51.03
N LEU A 26 -13.22 -47.74 -50.85
CA LEU A 26 -12.56 -48.83 -51.59
C LEU A 26 -13.19 -50.19 -51.29
N MET A 27 -13.49 -50.46 -50.01
CA MET A 27 -14.19 -51.67 -49.60
C MET A 27 -15.60 -51.76 -50.21
N LEU A 28 -16.38 -50.69 -50.18
CA LEU A 28 -17.71 -50.64 -50.79
C LEU A 28 -17.66 -50.89 -52.31
N ASN A 29 -16.59 -50.43 -52.96
CA ASN A 29 -16.38 -50.72 -54.38
C ASN A 29 -16.04 -52.19 -54.66
N ALA A 30 -15.15 -52.78 -53.81
CA ALA A 30 -14.77 -54.17 -53.91
C ALA A 30 -16.00 -55.16 -53.77
N PHE A 31 -16.92 -54.78 -52.84
CA PHE A 31 -18.13 -55.55 -52.61
C PHE A 31 -19.27 -55.24 -53.61
N LYS A 32 -19.03 -54.44 -54.67
CA LYS A 32 -19.98 -54.06 -55.70
C LYS A 32 -21.31 -53.50 -55.16
N VAL A 33 -21.24 -52.72 -54.08
CA VAL A 33 -22.42 -52.06 -53.46
C VAL A 33 -23.03 -51.06 -54.42
N GLU A 34 -24.37 -50.89 -54.43
CA GLU A 34 -25.08 -49.92 -55.26
C GLU A 34 -24.61 -48.51 -55.07
N ASN A 35 -24.58 -47.70 -56.15
CA ASN A 35 -24.02 -46.33 -56.09
C ASN A 35 -24.86 -45.40 -55.20
N ASP A 36 -26.18 -45.57 -55.15
CA ASP A 36 -27.07 -44.76 -54.33
C ASP A 36 -26.74 -44.91 -52.83
N LEU A 37 -26.43 -46.15 -52.40
CA LEU A 37 -26.07 -46.43 -51.04
C LEU A 37 -24.69 -45.81 -50.71
N LYS A 38 -23.70 -45.79 -51.61
CA LYS A 38 -22.41 -45.15 -51.44
C LYS A 38 -22.54 -43.63 -51.27
N ILE A 39 -23.40 -43.01 -52.08
CA ILE A 39 -23.70 -41.57 -51.99
C ILE A 39 -24.37 -41.27 -50.66
N ALA A 40 -25.32 -42.01 -50.18
CA ALA A 40 -25.99 -41.84 -48.93
C ALA A 40 -25.02 -41.95 -47.77
N LEU A 41 -24.11 -42.96 -47.76
CA LEU A 41 -23.05 -43.11 -46.72
C LEU A 41 -22.03 -41.97 -46.74
N THR A 42 -21.68 -41.49 -47.94
CA THR A 42 -20.76 -40.35 -48.07
C THR A 42 -21.36 -39.07 -47.44
N ILE A 43 -22.62 -38.78 -47.78
CA ILE A 43 -23.33 -37.62 -47.19
C ILE A 43 -23.43 -37.75 -45.68
N LEU A 44 -23.79 -38.93 -45.18
CA LEU A 44 -23.89 -39.20 -43.75
C LEU A 44 -22.55 -39.01 -43.05
N PHE A 45 -21.44 -39.51 -43.63
CA PHE A 45 -20.09 -39.34 -43.07
C PHE A 45 -19.73 -37.86 -42.93
N PHE A 46 -19.88 -37.05 -43.98
CA PHE A 46 -19.56 -35.63 -43.90
C PHE A 46 -20.48 -34.86 -42.97
N LEU A 47 -21.77 -35.22 -42.89
CA LEU A 47 -22.70 -34.60 -41.96
C LEU A 47 -22.30 -34.86 -40.50
N VAL A 48 -21.98 -36.12 -40.15
CA VAL A 48 -21.55 -36.50 -38.82
C VAL A 48 -20.19 -35.86 -38.48
N ALA A 49 -19.22 -35.86 -39.40
CA ALA A 49 -17.90 -35.29 -39.20
C ALA A 49 -17.97 -33.76 -38.95
N THR A 50 -18.77 -33.04 -39.78
CA THR A 50 -18.97 -31.59 -39.63
C THR A 50 -19.70 -31.26 -38.34
N PHE A 51 -20.74 -32.00 -37.99
CA PHE A 51 -21.48 -31.81 -36.74
C PHE A 51 -20.57 -31.97 -35.52
N ASN A 52 -19.77 -33.05 -35.46
CA ASN A 52 -18.82 -33.27 -34.36
C ASN A 52 -17.79 -32.16 -34.27
N ALA A 53 -17.21 -31.70 -35.37
CA ALA A 53 -16.21 -30.63 -35.37
C ALA A 53 -16.81 -29.31 -34.87
N ILE A 54 -18.02 -28.96 -35.34
CA ILE A 54 -18.73 -27.76 -34.95
C ILE A 54 -19.09 -27.81 -33.45
N PHE A 55 -19.66 -28.95 -33.00
CA PHE A 55 -20.03 -29.12 -31.59
C PHE A 55 -18.84 -29.02 -30.64
N ASP A 56 -17.72 -29.71 -30.94
CA ASP A 56 -16.50 -29.65 -30.12
C ASP A 56 -15.89 -28.22 -30.10
N TYR A 57 -15.90 -27.56 -31.28
CA TYR A 57 -15.43 -26.15 -31.37
C TYR A 57 -16.25 -25.22 -30.50
N PHE A 58 -17.60 -25.23 -30.60
CA PHE A 58 -18.45 -24.34 -29.82
C PHE A 58 -18.36 -24.60 -28.33
N ARG A 59 -18.25 -25.86 -27.89
CA ARG A 59 -18.09 -26.27 -26.52
C ARG A 59 -16.80 -25.67 -25.91
N LYS A 60 -15.66 -25.85 -26.59
CA LYS A 60 -14.36 -25.33 -26.18
C LYS A 60 -14.31 -23.80 -26.28
N TYR A 61 -14.83 -23.24 -27.36
CA TYR A 61 -14.86 -21.78 -27.57
C TYR A 61 -15.58 -21.04 -26.44
N LYS A 62 -16.78 -21.52 -26.07
CA LYS A 62 -17.59 -20.91 -25.00
C LYS A 62 -16.85 -20.89 -23.67
N PHE A 63 -16.19 -21.98 -23.33
CA PHE A 63 -15.41 -22.10 -22.07
C PHE A 63 -14.21 -21.15 -22.04
N TYR A 64 -13.33 -21.23 -23.02
CA TYR A 64 -12.12 -20.40 -23.04
C TYR A 64 -12.42 -18.91 -23.23
N LYS A 65 -13.43 -18.57 -24.00
CA LYS A 65 -13.86 -17.17 -24.14
C LYS A 65 -14.38 -16.61 -22.83
N LYS A 66 -15.14 -17.42 -22.06
CA LYS A 66 -15.60 -17.01 -20.73
C LYS A 66 -14.42 -16.73 -19.81
N ILE A 67 -13.41 -17.61 -19.78
CA ILE A 67 -12.18 -17.43 -18.97
C ILE A 67 -11.51 -16.10 -19.32
N LEU A 68 -11.19 -15.88 -20.60
CA LEU A 68 -10.48 -14.68 -21.05
C LEU A 68 -11.25 -13.41 -20.72
N ASN A 69 -12.54 -13.36 -21.02
CA ASN A 69 -13.36 -12.17 -20.72
C ASN A 69 -13.51 -11.90 -19.22
N THR A 70 -13.49 -12.95 -18.39
CA THR A 70 -13.55 -12.80 -16.93
C THR A 70 -12.21 -12.29 -16.38
N LEU A 71 -11.10 -12.82 -16.89
CA LEU A 71 -9.75 -12.36 -16.50
C LEU A 71 -9.50 -10.88 -16.82
N ASP A 72 -10.02 -10.42 -17.97
CA ASP A 72 -9.85 -9.00 -18.37
C ASP A 72 -10.63 -8.03 -17.46
N LYS A 73 -11.73 -8.52 -16.85
CA LYS A 73 -12.59 -7.70 -15.97
C LYS A 73 -12.23 -7.75 -14.50
N LEU A 74 -11.39 -8.71 -14.09
CA LEU A 74 -11.01 -8.90 -12.70
C LEU A 74 -9.76 -8.09 -12.35
N ASP A 75 -9.87 -7.23 -11.35
CA ASP A 75 -8.72 -6.56 -10.74
C ASP A 75 -7.76 -7.57 -10.11
N LYS A 76 -8.32 -8.56 -9.39
CA LYS A 76 -7.59 -9.65 -8.74
C LYS A 76 -7.78 -10.94 -9.52
N LYS A 77 -6.88 -11.22 -10.44
CA LYS A 77 -6.98 -12.34 -11.40
C LYS A 77 -7.03 -13.73 -10.75
N TYR A 78 -6.49 -13.89 -9.56
CA TYR A 78 -6.53 -15.16 -8.81
C TYR A 78 -7.95 -15.54 -8.35
N LEU A 79 -8.90 -14.59 -8.32
CA LEU A 79 -10.30 -14.87 -7.98
C LEU A 79 -11.10 -15.52 -9.13
N ILE A 80 -10.47 -15.80 -10.28
CA ILE A 80 -11.14 -16.37 -11.44
C ILE A 80 -11.87 -17.68 -11.14
N LEU A 81 -11.34 -18.49 -10.25
CA LEU A 81 -11.91 -19.80 -9.90
C LEU A 81 -13.22 -19.71 -9.10
N GLU A 82 -13.46 -18.60 -8.39
CA GLU A 82 -14.71 -18.36 -7.68
C GLU A 82 -15.88 -18.10 -8.65
N ILE A 83 -15.56 -17.62 -9.87
CA ILE A 83 -16.54 -17.25 -10.91
C ILE A 83 -16.63 -18.31 -12.00
N LEU A 84 -15.60 -19.14 -12.14
CA LEU A 84 -15.50 -20.13 -13.21
C LEU A 84 -16.20 -21.41 -12.81
N ASN A 85 -17.22 -21.80 -13.59
CA ASN A 85 -17.88 -23.09 -13.41
C ASN A 85 -17.00 -24.21 -13.97
N LYS A 86 -17.01 -25.37 -13.30
CA LYS A 86 -16.36 -26.58 -13.78
C LYS A 86 -16.91 -26.95 -15.17
N PRO A 87 -16.03 -27.19 -16.15
CA PRO A 87 -16.46 -27.59 -17.51
C PRO A 87 -16.87 -29.05 -17.56
N ASN A 88 -17.73 -29.39 -18.57
CA ASN A 88 -18.26 -30.74 -18.78
C ASN A 88 -17.46 -31.50 -19.86
N PHE A 89 -16.14 -31.28 -19.99
CA PHE A 89 -15.30 -32.01 -20.93
C PHE A 89 -13.91 -32.23 -20.34
N TYR A 90 -13.33 -33.38 -20.67
CA TYR A 90 -12.16 -33.90 -19.97
C TYR A 90 -10.95 -32.95 -19.96
N ASP A 91 -10.55 -32.43 -21.14
CA ASP A 91 -9.42 -31.45 -21.22
C ASP A 91 -9.66 -30.20 -20.35
N GLY A 92 -10.92 -29.76 -20.31
CA GLY A 92 -11.33 -28.62 -19.51
C GLY A 92 -11.32 -28.93 -18.01
N GLU A 93 -11.73 -30.14 -17.62
CA GLU A 93 -11.64 -30.57 -16.21
C GLU A 93 -10.21 -30.62 -15.72
N ILE A 94 -9.30 -31.20 -16.51
CA ILE A 94 -7.86 -31.23 -16.19
C ILE A 94 -7.33 -29.79 -16.04
N PHE A 95 -7.63 -28.94 -17.01
CA PHE A 95 -7.20 -27.54 -16.95
C PHE A 95 -7.76 -26.81 -15.72
N TYR A 96 -9.04 -27.02 -15.41
CA TYR A 96 -9.67 -26.46 -14.21
C TYR A 96 -8.98 -26.96 -12.94
N GLN A 97 -8.68 -28.27 -12.85
CA GLN A 97 -8.00 -28.87 -11.70
C GLN A 97 -6.59 -28.30 -11.51
N ILE A 98 -5.82 -28.18 -12.59
CA ILE A 98 -4.47 -27.59 -12.55
C ILE A 98 -4.53 -26.14 -12.04
N LEU A 99 -5.47 -25.33 -12.57
CA LEU A 99 -5.66 -23.96 -12.11
C LEU A 99 -6.06 -23.91 -10.64
N TYR A 100 -6.93 -24.82 -10.20
CA TYR A 100 -7.37 -24.92 -8.82
C TYR A 100 -6.21 -25.22 -7.88
N ASP A 101 -5.37 -26.20 -8.20
CA ASP A 101 -4.23 -26.60 -7.38
C ASP A 101 -3.17 -25.50 -7.31
N ILE A 102 -2.88 -24.85 -8.44
CA ILE A 102 -1.97 -23.68 -8.48
C ILE A 102 -2.53 -22.53 -7.62
N ASN A 103 -3.81 -22.20 -7.77
CA ASN A 103 -4.43 -21.10 -7.03
C ASN A 103 -4.49 -21.39 -5.54
N LYS A 104 -4.83 -22.63 -5.16
CA LYS A 104 -4.84 -23.08 -3.76
C LYS A 104 -3.45 -22.91 -3.13
N SER A 105 -2.42 -23.44 -3.78
CA SER A 105 -1.03 -23.28 -3.32
C SER A 105 -0.60 -21.84 -3.21
N MET A 106 -0.98 -20.99 -4.17
CA MET A 106 -0.68 -19.56 -4.13
C MET A 106 -1.37 -18.86 -2.97
N ILE A 107 -2.65 -19.15 -2.70
CA ILE A 107 -3.40 -18.58 -1.57
C ILE A 107 -2.80 -19.01 -0.22
N GLU A 108 -2.42 -20.30 -0.09
CA GLU A 108 -1.77 -20.83 1.11
C GLU A 108 -0.43 -20.13 1.36
N ASN A 109 0.42 -20.00 0.36
CA ASN A 109 1.70 -19.30 0.47
C ASN A 109 1.54 -17.81 0.82
N VAL A 110 0.58 -17.12 0.19
CA VAL A 110 0.29 -15.70 0.51
C VAL A 110 -0.21 -15.55 1.95
N LYS A 111 -1.05 -16.48 2.42
CA LYS A 111 -1.53 -16.49 3.79
C LYS A 111 -0.39 -16.72 4.80
N GLU A 112 0.47 -17.69 4.56
CA GLU A 112 1.64 -17.98 5.39
C GLU A 112 2.59 -16.77 5.44
N TYR A 113 2.86 -16.15 4.29
CA TYR A 113 3.70 -14.95 4.21
C TYR A 113 3.10 -13.78 4.99
N ASN A 114 1.78 -13.56 4.89
CA ASN A 114 1.09 -12.52 5.65
C ASN A 114 1.11 -12.78 7.17
N LEU A 115 0.97 -14.04 7.60
CA LEU A 115 1.10 -14.41 9.01
C LEU A 115 2.52 -14.13 9.51
N SER A 116 3.55 -14.55 8.78
CA SER A 116 4.95 -14.29 9.15
C SER A 116 5.27 -12.79 9.26
N ILE A 117 4.72 -11.96 8.35
CA ILE A 117 4.85 -10.50 8.46
C ILE A 117 4.16 -9.97 9.73
N THR A 118 2.99 -10.49 10.05
CA THR A 118 2.25 -10.07 11.25
C THR A 118 3.01 -10.46 12.52
N ASP A 119 3.47 -11.69 12.62
CA ASP A 119 4.27 -12.17 13.75
C ASP A 119 5.56 -11.35 13.92
N PHE A 120 6.24 -11.05 12.81
CA PHE A 120 7.43 -10.21 12.85
C PHE A 120 7.13 -8.80 13.38
N LYS A 121 6.00 -8.21 13.00
CA LYS A 121 5.59 -6.88 13.48
C LYS A 121 5.27 -6.90 14.96
N GLU A 122 4.51 -7.87 15.43
CA GLU A 122 4.19 -8.05 16.86
C GLU A 122 5.46 -8.24 17.68
N TYR A 123 6.42 -9.02 17.18
CA TYR A 123 7.72 -9.18 17.80
C TYR A 123 8.48 -7.85 17.90
N VAL A 124 8.52 -7.05 16.82
CA VAL A 124 9.19 -5.73 16.82
C VAL A 124 8.51 -4.78 17.81
N GLU A 125 7.17 -4.75 17.88
CA GLU A 125 6.45 -3.91 18.84
C GLU A 125 6.77 -4.30 20.30
N MET A 126 6.74 -5.59 20.61
CA MET A 126 7.12 -6.10 21.92
C MET A 126 8.57 -5.70 22.28
N TRP A 127 9.50 -5.91 21.36
CA TRP A 127 10.90 -5.53 21.54
C TRP A 127 11.08 -4.03 21.78
N ILE A 128 10.35 -3.17 21.09
CA ILE A 128 10.35 -1.73 21.28
C ILE A 128 9.88 -1.37 22.69
N HIS A 129 8.82 -2.02 23.18
CA HIS A 129 8.34 -1.81 24.55
C HIS A 129 9.40 -2.19 25.59
N GLU A 130 10.07 -3.32 25.41
CA GLU A 130 11.17 -3.78 26.29
C GLU A 130 12.36 -2.79 26.28
N VAL A 131 12.71 -2.20 25.14
CA VAL A 131 13.80 -1.22 25.03
C VAL A 131 13.39 0.14 25.62
N LYS A 132 12.12 0.52 25.56
CA LYS A 132 11.65 1.79 26.19
C LYS A 132 11.83 1.82 27.70
N ILE A 133 11.70 0.68 28.38
CA ILE A 133 11.83 0.59 29.83
C ILE A 133 13.22 1.03 30.31
N PRO A 134 14.35 0.43 29.84
CA PRO A 134 15.67 0.88 30.24
C PRO A 134 16.01 2.30 29.78
N VAL A 135 15.50 2.75 28.62
CA VAL A 135 15.68 4.13 28.15
C VAL A 135 14.98 5.11 29.09
N ALA A 136 13.74 4.85 29.49
CA ALA A 136 13.02 5.66 30.47
C ALA A 136 13.75 5.69 31.82
N SER A 137 14.28 4.55 32.28
CA SER A 137 15.08 4.46 33.50
C SER A 137 16.34 5.30 33.42
N LEU A 138 17.07 5.25 32.30
CA LEU A 138 18.25 6.07 32.05
C LEU A 138 17.90 7.57 32.02
N THR A 139 16.78 7.93 31.37
CA THR A 139 16.28 9.31 31.32
C THR A 139 16.00 9.84 32.72
N LEU A 140 15.35 9.06 33.60
CA LEU A 140 15.08 9.40 34.98
C LEU A 140 16.37 9.54 35.83
N LEU A 141 17.29 8.58 35.67
CA LEU A 141 18.59 8.64 36.37
C LEU A 141 19.37 9.92 36.02
N ILE A 142 19.41 10.28 34.75
CA ILE A 142 20.08 11.51 34.28
C ILE A 142 19.31 12.74 34.76
N HIS A 143 17.98 12.74 34.72
CA HIS A 143 17.17 13.87 35.18
C HIS A 143 17.42 14.16 36.68
N ASN A 144 17.45 13.10 37.51
CA ASN A 144 17.67 13.21 38.94
C ASN A 144 19.12 13.64 39.29
N ASN A 145 20.09 13.36 38.41
CA ASN A 145 21.51 13.66 38.61
C ASN A 145 22.05 14.62 37.53
N ARG A 146 21.26 15.58 37.09
CA ARG A 146 21.53 16.46 35.93
C ARG A 146 22.88 17.17 36.00
N ASN A 147 23.36 17.47 37.19
CA ASN A 147 24.67 18.14 37.45
C ASN A 147 25.88 17.21 37.25
N MET A 148 25.68 15.88 37.24
CA MET A 148 26.74 14.89 37.09
C MET A 148 26.95 14.44 35.64
N PHE A 149 25.96 14.67 34.77
CA PHE A 149 26.01 14.21 33.39
C PHE A 149 26.27 15.37 32.42
N ASP A 150 27.17 15.14 31.46
CA ASP A 150 27.39 16.07 30.35
C ASP A 150 26.10 16.14 29.48
N LYS A 151 25.77 17.35 29.00
CA LYS A 151 24.64 17.59 28.10
C LYS A 151 24.61 16.63 26.89
N ARG A 152 25.78 16.18 26.41
CA ARG A 152 25.92 15.24 25.33
C ARG A 152 25.23 13.88 25.58
N TYR A 153 25.26 13.39 26.83
CA TYR A 153 24.56 12.15 27.19
C TYR A 153 23.05 12.33 27.13
N ILE A 154 22.54 13.45 27.61
CA ILE A 154 21.12 13.79 27.57
C ILE A 154 20.59 13.81 26.11
N GLU A 155 21.35 14.49 25.23
CA GLU A 155 21.02 14.56 23.80
C GLU A 155 21.01 13.16 23.13
N GLN A 156 21.95 12.27 23.45
CA GLN A 156 22.01 10.93 22.86
C GLN A 156 20.82 10.07 23.31
N ILE A 157 20.39 10.15 24.56
CA ILE A 157 19.25 9.41 25.06
C ILE A 157 17.95 9.93 24.43
N ARG A 158 17.78 11.26 24.29
CA ARG A 158 16.64 11.84 23.57
C ARG A 158 16.58 11.37 22.10
N LYS A 159 17.75 11.30 21.43
CA LYS A 159 17.82 10.76 20.07
C LYS A 159 17.41 9.30 20.01
N LEU A 160 17.85 8.49 20.98
CA LEU A 160 17.49 7.08 21.06
C LEU A 160 15.99 6.91 21.25
N ASP A 161 15.37 7.65 22.17
CA ASP A 161 13.93 7.62 22.40
C ASP A 161 13.14 8.03 21.14
N ASN A 162 13.57 9.07 20.45
CA ASN A 162 12.98 9.49 19.18
C ASN A 162 13.10 8.41 18.07
N TYR A 163 14.22 7.67 18.01
CA TYR A 163 14.36 6.56 17.04
C TYR A 163 13.44 5.40 17.36
N ILE A 164 13.31 5.08 18.66
CA ILE A 164 12.39 4.04 19.12
C ILE A 164 10.95 4.40 18.75
N ASP A 165 10.53 5.65 18.99
CA ASP A 165 9.20 6.13 18.58
C ASP A 165 9.02 6.07 17.06
N GLN A 166 10.02 6.47 16.26
CA GLN A 166 9.93 6.36 14.80
C GLN A 166 9.72 4.91 14.33
N ILE A 167 10.45 3.95 14.91
CA ILE A 167 10.29 2.54 14.54
C ILE A 167 8.90 2.04 14.93
N LEU A 168 8.42 2.38 16.13
CA LEU A 168 7.09 1.99 16.60
C LEU A 168 5.98 2.50 15.66
N TYR A 169 5.99 3.79 15.37
CA TYR A 169 4.98 4.38 14.48
C TYR A 169 5.11 3.90 13.04
N PHE A 170 6.33 3.59 12.58
CA PHE A 170 6.53 2.95 11.28
C PHE A 170 5.88 1.56 11.23
N VAL A 171 6.14 0.70 12.21
CA VAL A 171 5.56 -0.66 12.27
C VAL A 171 4.04 -0.60 12.35
N ARG A 172 3.49 0.26 13.22
CA ARG A 172 2.04 0.48 13.35
C ARG A 172 1.41 1.04 12.07
N SER A 173 2.10 1.90 11.34
CA SER A 173 1.61 2.45 10.08
C SER A 173 1.45 1.41 8.97
N GLU A 174 2.12 0.26 9.06
CA GLU A 174 1.94 -0.85 8.12
C GLU A 174 0.61 -1.61 8.34
N ASN A 175 0.11 -1.69 9.59
CA ASN A 175 -1.08 -2.45 9.99
C ASN A 175 -2.26 -1.56 10.45
N ALA A 176 -2.38 -0.37 9.93
CA ALA A 176 -3.27 0.67 10.44
C ALA A 176 -4.77 0.33 10.55
N GLU A 177 -5.25 -0.76 9.97
CA GLU A 177 -6.69 -1.08 10.00
C GLU A 177 -7.21 -1.48 11.42
N LYS A 178 -6.34 -1.69 12.40
CA LYS A 178 -6.71 -2.13 13.76
C LYS A 178 -6.26 -1.21 14.90
N ASP A 179 -5.36 -0.26 14.67
CA ASP A 179 -4.59 0.39 15.74
C ASP A 179 -4.89 1.87 15.97
N TYR A 180 -5.72 2.52 15.18
CA TYR A 180 -6.03 3.94 15.40
C TYR A 180 -7.49 4.15 15.82
N LEU A 181 -7.69 5.09 16.72
CA LEU A 181 -9.00 5.44 17.27
C LEU A 181 -9.38 6.85 16.84
N ILE A 182 -10.17 6.96 15.78
CA ILE A 182 -10.66 8.27 15.31
C ILE A 182 -11.70 8.80 16.28
N LYS A 183 -11.43 9.99 16.82
CA LYS A 183 -12.32 10.75 17.70
C LYS A 183 -12.31 12.22 17.31
N GLU A 184 -13.36 12.95 17.71
CA GLU A 184 -13.33 14.40 17.67
C GLU A 184 -12.39 14.93 18.74
N ILE A 185 -11.39 15.72 18.35
CA ILE A 185 -10.30 16.19 19.21
C ILE A 185 -10.09 17.69 19.01
N GLU A 186 -9.87 18.41 20.09
CA GLU A 186 -9.48 19.82 20.09
C GLU A 186 -8.00 19.97 19.73
N LEU A 187 -7.70 20.67 18.64
CA LEU A 187 -6.35 20.89 18.16
C LEU A 187 -5.48 21.63 19.18
N GLN A 188 -6.06 22.62 19.89
CA GLN A 188 -5.34 23.41 20.91
C GLN A 188 -4.72 22.49 21.99
N LYS A 189 -5.43 21.47 22.44
CA LYS A 189 -4.95 20.54 23.46
C LYS A 189 -3.72 19.77 22.98
N ILE A 190 -3.78 19.17 21.79
CA ILE A 190 -2.67 18.39 21.24
C ILE A 190 -1.44 19.29 21.01
N ILE A 191 -1.65 20.48 20.43
CA ILE A 191 -0.57 21.43 20.17
C ILE A 191 0.11 21.84 21.47
N LYS A 192 -0.67 22.09 22.54
CA LYS A 192 -0.13 22.38 23.88
C LYS A 192 0.70 21.23 24.41
N ASP A 193 0.23 19.99 24.31
CA ASP A 193 0.94 18.81 24.78
C ASP A 193 2.28 18.62 24.03
N VAL A 194 2.27 18.79 22.71
CA VAL A 194 3.48 18.72 21.86
C VAL A 194 4.44 19.87 22.17
N ALA A 195 3.94 21.10 22.41
CA ALA A 195 4.77 22.25 22.80
C ALA A 195 5.45 22.01 24.15
N LEU A 196 4.73 21.44 25.13
CA LEU A 196 5.29 21.09 26.44
C LEU A 196 6.35 19.99 26.33
N LYS A 197 6.12 18.96 25.50
CA LYS A 197 7.08 17.88 25.25
C LYS A 197 8.40 18.41 24.64
N ASN A 198 8.32 19.42 23.77
CA ASN A 198 9.49 20.03 23.12
C ASN A 198 10.02 21.27 23.82
N LYS A 199 9.52 21.60 25.02
CA LYS A 199 9.85 22.85 25.73
C LYS A 199 11.36 23.07 25.91
N ASP A 200 12.07 22.05 26.40
CA ASP A 200 13.51 22.14 26.65
C ASP A 200 14.28 22.38 25.33
N ASP A 201 13.92 21.66 24.27
CA ASP A 201 14.58 21.81 22.96
C ASP A 201 14.29 23.17 22.32
N LEU A 202 13.07 23.71 22.48
CA LEU A 202 12.70 25.04 22.02
C LEU A 202 13.52 26.11 22.77
N LEU A 203 13.66 26.00 24.12
CA LEU A 203 14.41 26.93 24.94
C LEU A 203 15.92 26.86 24.67
N GLU A 204 16.50 25.65 24.61
CA GLU A 204 17.94 25.47 24.34
C GLU A 204 18.33 26.01 22.95
N ASN A 205 17.45 25.89 21.99
CA ASN A 205 17.65 26.38 20.62
C ASN A 205 17.16 27.80 20.40
N LYS A 206 16.67 28.49 21.46
CA LYS A 206 16.12 29.86 21.42
C LYS A 206 15.03 30.04 20.34
N VAL A 207 14.21 29.02 20.14
CA VAL A 207 13.11 29.05 19.14
C VAL A 207 11.88 29.70 19.76
N ASN A 208 11.37 30.75 19.12
CA ASN A 208 10.10 31.36 19.48
C ASN A 208 8.96 30.56 18.85
N LEU A 209 8.05 30.05 19.69
CA LEU A 209 6.86 29.32 19.24
C LEU A 209 5.63 30.21 19.37
N GLU A 210 5.05 30.59 18.24
CA GLU A 210 3.80 31.35 18.15
C GLU A 210 2.65 30.40 17.80
N VAL A 211 1.58 30.41 18.61
CA VAL A 211 0.42 29.53 18.42
C VAL A 211 -0.85 30.37 18.30
N ASP A 212 -1.47 30.32 17.12
CA ASP A 212 -2.74 30.96 16.81
C ASP A 212 -3.77 29.85 16.50
N VAL A 213 -4.27 29.24 17.57
CA VAL A 213 -5.24 28.12 17.53
C VAL A 213 -6.20 28.28 18.69
N HIS A 214 -7.48 28.11 18.40
CA HIS A 214 -8.55 28.30 19.39
C HIS A 214 -9.28 26.96 19.66
N ASN A 215 -10.55 26.89 19.37
CA ASN A 215 -11.42 25.76 19.72
C ASN A 215 -11.69 24.82 18.53
N GLU A 216 -10.85 24.86 17.50
CA GLU A 216 -11.06 24.03 16.30
C GLU A 216 -10.91 22.55 16.63
N LYS A 217 -11.92 21.79 16.18
CA LYS A 217 -12.01 20.35 16.37
C LYS A 217 -11.83 19.61 15.06
N VAL A 218 -11.18 18.47 15.11
CA VAL A 218 -10.95 17.57 13.96
C VAL A 218 -11.21 16.13 14.34
N LEU A 219 -11.61 15.30 13.38
CA LEU A 219 -11.71 13.86 13.52
C LEU A 219 -10.37 13.22 13.19
N THR A 220 -9.69 12.66 14.19
CA THR A 220 -8.36 12.05 14.02
C THR A 220 -8.00 11.17 15.24
N ASP A 221 -6.89 10.47 15.15
CA ASP A 221 -6.25 9.82 16.32
C ASP A 221 -5.29 10.79 17.02
N SER A 222 -5.49 11.02 18.32
CA SER A 222 -4.69 11.98 19.10
C SER A 222 -3.22 11.60 19.18
N LYS A 223 -2.90 10.33 19.40
CA LYS A 223 -1.52 9.86 19.55
C LYS A 223 -0.75 9.95 18.24
N TRP A 224 -1.42 9.59 17.14
CA TRP A 224 -0.83 9.67 15.81
C TRP A 224 -0.61 11.12 15.40
N LEU A 225 -1.58 12.01 15.64
CA LEU A 225 -1.42 13.43 15.37
C LEU A 225 -0.32 14.06 16.25
N GLU A 226 -0.24 13.70 17.53
CA GLU A 226 0.84 14.15 18.43
C GLU A 226 2.22 13.78 17.86
N PHE A 227 2.39 12.52 17.42
CA PHE A 227 3.63 12.09 16.78
C PHE A 227 3.94 12.88 15.50
N VAL A 228 2.94 13.09 14.63
CA VAL A 228 3.07 13.86 13.38
C VAL A 228 3.57 15.28 13.69
N LEU A 229 2.92 15.97 14.62
CA LEU A 229 3.29 17.34 15.01
C LEU A 229 4.67 17.38 15.65
N ASN A 230 4.99 16.42 16.52
CA ASN A 230 6.31 16.31 17.14
C ASN A 230 7.43 16.15 16.09
N GLN A 231 7.22 15.32 15.06
CA GLN A 231 8.20 15.16 13.97
C GLN A 231 8.40 16.43 13.16
N ILE A 232 7.31 17.18 12.89
CA ILE A 232 7.38 18.45 12.14
C ILE A 232 8.12 19.51 12.97
N ILE A 233 7.77 19.67 14.24
CA ILE A 233 8.43 20.66 15.14
C ILE A 233 9.91 20.31 15.32
N ASN A 234 10.27 19.05 15.54
CA ASN A 234 11.65 18.60 15.63
C ASN A 234 12.44 18.90 14.37
N ASN A 235 11.82 18.74 13.18
CA ASN A 235 12.46 19.15 11.94
C ASN A 235 12.66 20.67 11.87
N SER A 236 11.67 21.47 12.25
CA SER A 236 11.81 22.94 12.28
C SER A 236 12.90 23.41 13.23
N ILE A 237 13.05 22.80 14.42
CA ILE A 237 14.13 23.08 15.36
C ILE A 237 15.49 22.69 14.76
N LYS A 238 15.58 21.51 14.16
CA LYS A 238 16.80 20.95 13.57
C LYS A 238 17.33 21.79 12.40
N TYR A 239 16.43 22.26 11.54
CA TYR A 239 16.77 22.99 10.32
C TYR A 239 16.61 24.52 10.47
N LYS A 240 16.71 25.04 11.71
CA LYS A 240 16.73 26.47 11.97
C LYS A 240 17.97 27.15 11.37
N LYS A 241 17.89 28.45 11.16
CA LYS A 241 19.07 29.29 10.81
C LYS A 241 19.88 29.65 12.05
N ASN A 242 21.19 29.69 11.91
CA ASN A 242 22.09 30.04 13.03
C ASN A 242 22.15 31.56 13.31
N ASN A 243 21.85 32.39 12.31
CA ASN A 243 22.08 33.86 12.38
C ASN A 243 20.81 34.70 12.56
N ASN A 244 19.65 34.09 12.71
CA ASN A 244 18.38 34.78 12.91
C ASN A 244 17.67 34.22 14.14
N GLU A 245 16.77 34.99 14.71
CA GLU A 245 15.84 34.47 15.73
C GLU A 245 14.95 33.41 15.08
N PRO A 246 15.05 32.14 15.47
CA PRO A 246 14.26 31.09 14.89
C PRO A 246 12.81 31.19 15.41
N ILE A 247 11.87 31.15 14.48
CA ILE A 247 10.42 31.26 14.76
C ILE A 247 9.71 30.07 14.17
N ILE A 248 8.85 29.46 14.96
CA ILE A 248 7.85 28.46 14.50
C ILE A 248 6.46 29.02 14.76
N LYS A 249 5.62 29.07 13.73
CA LYS A 249 4.23 29.52 13.83
C LYS A 249 3.28 28.37 13.56
N ILE A 250 2.34 28.14 14.46
CA ILE A 250 1.27 27.16 14.30
C ILE A 250 -0.04 27.93 14.22
N SER A 251 -0.77 27.74 13.12
CA SER A 251 -2.07 28.40 12.91
C SER A 251 -3.09 27.43 12.33
N VAL A 252 -4.36 27.70 12.63
CA VAL A 252 -5.48 26.94 12.11
C VAL A 252 -6.41 27.85 11.33
N LYS A 253 -6.82 27.39 10.15
CA LYS A 253 -7.89 28.03 9.38
C LYS A 253 -9.02 27.02 9.27
N ASP A 254 -10.18 27.36 9.84
CA ASP A 254 -11.39 26.57 9.76
C ASP A 254 -12.26 27.06 8.60
N GLU A 255 -12.53 26.17 7.63
CA GLU A 255 -13.42 26.39 6.51
C GLU A 255 -14.63 25.43 6.58
N LYS A 256 -15.65 25.68 5.76
CA LYS A 256 -16.90 24.92 5.79
C LYS A 256 -16.70 23.40 5.75
N ASP A 257 -15.83 22.93 4.87
CA ASP A 257 -15.64 21.49 4.60
C ASP A 257 -14.27 20.96 5.04
N LYS A 258 -13.37 21.82 5.53
CA LYS A 258 -11.98 21.49 5.82
C LYS A 258 -11.41 22.33 6.94
N VAL A 259 -10.52 21.73 7.70
CA VAL A 259 -9.67 22.43 8.66
C VAL A 259 -8.22 22.33 8.18
N TYR A 260 -7.52 23.46 8.12
CA TYR A 260 -6.13 23.56 7.71
C TYR A 260 -5.27 23.85 8.95
N LEU A 261 -4.44 22.92 9.35
CA LEU A 261 -3.43 23.13 10.39
C LEU A 261 -2.09 23.38 9.71
N THR A 262 -1.56 24.58 9.91
CA THR A 262 -0.33 25.03 9.26
C THR A 262 0.78 25.22 10.29
N ILE A 263 1.93 24.60 10.05
CA ILE A 263 3.17 24.78 10.77
C ILE A 263 4.16 25.46 9.83
N TRP A 264 4.62 26.65 10.19
CA TRP A 264 5.55 27.46 9.42
C TRP A 264 6.80 27.73 10.22
N ASP A 265 7.98 27.64 9.61
CA ASP A 265 9.26 28.02 10.22
C ASP A 265 10.06 28.94 9.28
N ASN A 266 10.87 29.82 9.85
CA ASN A 266 11.81 30.68 9.13
C ASN A 266 13.19 30.05 8.94
N GLY A 267 13.27 28.73 8.91
CA GLY A 267 14.50 27.95 8.81
C GLY A 267 15.22 28.06 7.45
N ILE A 268 16.16 27.14 7.22
CA ILE A 268 16.99 27.14 6.00
C ILE A 268 16.21 26.85 4.72
N GLY A 269 14.95 26.40 4.82
CA GLY A 269 14.13 26.04 3.67
C GLY A 269 14.59 24.77 2.97
N ILE A 270 13.87 24.40 1.91
CA ILE A 270 14.10 23.18 1.12
C ILE A 270 14.28 23.57 -0.35
N PRO A 271 15.32 23.05 -1.03
CA PRO A 271 15.51 23.25 -2.46
C PRO A 271 14.31 22.73 -3.28
N LYS A 272 13.94 23.47 -4.33
CA LYS A 272 12.79 23.09 -5.19
C LYS A 272 12.85 21.65 -5.71
N ASN A 273 14.05 21.17 -6.04
CA ASN A 273 14.25 19.80 -6.53
C ASN A 273 13.96 18.73 -5.45
N ASP A 274 14.16 19.08 -4.19
CA ASP A 274 13.97 18.17 -3.06
C ASP A 274 12.51 18.13 -2.57
N ILE A 275 11.72 19.21 -2.77
CA ILE A 275 10.33 19.31 -2.28
C ILE A 275 9.47 18.12 -2.67
N LYS A 276 9.61 17.63 -3.91
CA LYS A 276 8.83 16.47 -4.40
C LYS A 276 9.20 15.16 -3.72
N ARG A 277 10.37 15.09 -3.09
CA ARG A 277 10.97 13.88 -2.54
C ARG A 277 11.07 13.88 -1.02
N VAL A 278 10.71 14.96 -0.33
CA VAL A 278 10.84 15.06 1.14
C VAL A 278 10.04 14.00 1.90
N PHE A 279 9.00 13.45 1.27
CA PHE A 279 8.19 12.37 1.79
C PHE A 279 8.63 10.97 1.33
N ASP A 280 9.67 10.85 0.51
CA ASP A 280 10.19 9.55 0.07
C ASP A 280 10.92 8.84 1.23
N LYS A 281 10.82 7.52 1.26
CA LYS A 281 11.49 6.69 2.28
C LYS A 281 13.01 6.90 2.25
N SER A 282 13.59 7.17 3.42
CA SER A 282 15.04 7.36 3.60
C SER A 282 15.64 8.53 2.78
N PHE A 283 14.81 9.46 2.31
CA PHE A 283 15.29 10.63 1.61
C PHE A 283 15.86 11.64 2.59
N THR A 284 17.13 12.00 2.39
CA THR A 284 17.83 13.07 3.10
C THR A 284 18.36 14.03 2.06
N GLY A 285 17.69 15.17 1.84
CA GLY A 285 18.15 16.22 0.91
C GLY A 285 19.55 16.72 1.21
N GLU A 286 20.08 17.65 0.41
CA GLU A 286 21.41 18.24 0.59
C GLU A 286 21.65 18.73 2.03
N ASN A 287 20.66 19.41 2.61
CA ASN A 287 20.72 19.89 4.00
C ASN A 287 20.87 18.77 5.04
N GLY A 288 20.21 17.63 4.82
CA GLY A 288 20.30 16.47 5.71
C GLY A 288 21.63 15.72 5.63
N ARG A 289 22.34 15.81 4.51
CA ARG A 289 23.69 15.23 4.34
C ARG A 289 24.76 16.08 4.99
N ILE A 290 24.62 17.42 4.94
CA ILE A 290 25.58 18.37 5.49
C ILE A 290 25.48 18.47 7.01
N MET A 291 24.25 18.49 7.56
CA MET A 291 24.00 18.70 9.01
C MET A 291 24.05 17.43 9.87
N ALA A 292 24.60 16.31 9.36
CA ALA A 292 24.80 15.04 10.04
C ALA A 292 23.53 14.30 10.53
N LYS A 293 23.36 13.09 9.97
CA LYS A 293 22.56 11.97 10.52
C LYS A 293 21.06 12.21 10.68
N SER A 294 20.38 12.57 9.58
CA SER A 294 18.94 12.32 9.51
C SER A 294 18.68 10.96 8.86
N THR A 295 17.76 10.18 9.44
CA THR A 295 17.38 8.86 8.90
C THR A 295 16.55 8.96 7.60
N GLY A 296 16.02 10.15 7.29
CA GLY A 296 15.06 10.35 6.19
C GLY A 296 13.71 9.65 6.41
N MET A 297 13.46 9.15 7.63
CA MET A 297 12.22 8.41 7.94
C MET A 297 11.11 9.30 8.50
N GLY A 298 11.45 10.42 9.16
CA GLY A 298 10.47 11.24 9.89
C GLY A 298 9.30 11.73 9.03
N LEU A 299 9.57 12.48 7.94
CA LEU A 299 8.53 13.00 7.06
C LEU A 299 7.85 11.89 6.24
N TYR A 300 8.56 10.81 5.92
CA TYR A 300 7.94 9.63 5.30
C TYR A 300 6.86 9.01 6.20
N ILE A 301 7.15 8.82 7.49
CA ILE A 301 6.18 8.29 8.46
C ILE A 301 5.02 9.27 8.63
N VAL A 302 5.31 10.57 8.75
CA VAL A 302 4.30 11.64 8.81
C VAL A 302 3.32 11.55 7.65
N LYS A 303 3.82 11.47 6.41
CA LYS A 303 2.98 11.32 5.22
C LYS A 303 2.12 10.06 5.28
N LYS A 304 2.72 8.94 5.64
CA LYS A 304 2.05 7.65 5.73
C LYS A 304 0.94 7.64 6.77
N LEU A 305 1.17 8.23 7.95
CA LEU A 305 0.16 8.35 9.01
C LEU A 305 -0.97 9.28 8.58
N CYS A 306 -0.67 10.43 7.97
CA CYS A 306 -1.68 11.34 7.44
C CYS A 306 -2.57 10.64 6.40
N ASP A 307 -1.97 9.92 5.45
CA ASP A 307 -2.72 9.19 4.41
C ASP A 307 -3.64 8.12 5.01
N LYS A 308 -3.16 7.39 6.02
CA LYS A 308 -3.95 6.37 6.74
C LYS A 308 -5.13 6.95 7.53
N LEU A 309 -4.94 8.14 8.12
CA LEU A 309 -5.99 8.87 8.82
C LEU A 309 -6.94 9.63 7.86
N GLY A 310 -6.74 9.52 6.53
CA GLY A 310 -7.55 10.24 5.54
C GLY A 310 -7.24 11.74 5.47
N HIS A 311 -6.10 12.17 6.00
CA HIS A 311 -5.67 13.57 5.97
C HIS A 311 -4.73 13.84 4.80
N LYS A 312 -4.81 15.02 4.21
CA LYS A 312 -3.87 15.44 3.18
C LYS A 312 -2.77 16.30 3.79
N ILE A 313 -1.51 16.02 3.47
CA ILE A 313 -0.38 16.86 3.86
C ILE A 313 0.25 17.53 2.65
N ILE A 314 0.59 18.80 2.79
CA ILE A 314 1.20 19.63 1.73
C ILE A 314 2.41 20.32 2.34
N ILE A 315 3.47 20.46 1.54
CA ILE A 315 4.68 21.19 1.91
C ILE A 315 4.96 22.29 0.88
N GLU A 316 5.25 23.48 1.36
CA GLU A 316 5.70 24.64 0.60
C GLU A 316 6.98 25.15 1.25
N SER A 317 7.99 25.45 0.46
CA SER A 317 9.25 25.95 1.01
C SER A 317 10.01 26.77 0.00
N GLU A 318 10.75 27.76 0.51
CA GLU A 318 11.71 28.54 -0.28
C GLU A 318 13.06 28.52 0.44
N ILE A 319 14.10 28.14 -0.29
CA ILE A 319 15.45 28.01 0.25
C ILE A 319 15.91 29.34 0.90
N HIS A 320 16.48 29.25 2.08
CA HIS A 320 16.89 30.36 2.95
C HIS A 320 15.76 31.31 3.41
N LYS A 321 14.48 30.94 3.21
CA LYS A 321 13.39 31.79 3.67
C LYS A 321 12.50 31.10 4.68
N TYR A 322 11.82 30.00 4.28
CA TYR A 322 10.85 29.32 5.13
C TYR A 322 10.59 27.89 4.72
N THR A 323 10.02 27.11 5.64
CA THR A 323 9.29 25.88 5.35
C THR A 323 7.89 25.99 5.95
N LYS A 324 6.87 25.54 5.19
CA LYS A 324 5.48 25.55 5.60
C LYS A 324 4.88 24.19 5.31
N ILE A 325 4.40 23.52 6.33
CA ILE A 325 3.70 22.23 6.22
C ILE A 325 2.25 22.47 6.64
N THR A 326 1.31 22.02 5.79
CA THR A 326 -0.12 22.14 6.04
C THR A 326 -0.76 20.76 6.04
N ILE A 327 -1.44 20.41 7.13
CA ILE A 327 -2.28 19.22 7.26
C ILE A 327 -3.73 19.64 7.06
N ILE A 328 -4.43 18.93 6.17
CA ILE A 328 -5.83 19.22 5.81
C ILE A 328 -6.70 18.11 6.35
N PHE A 329 -7.59 18.45 7.26
CA PHE A 329 -8.63 17.57 7.80
C PHE A 329 -9.93 17.82 7.04
N TYR A 330 -10.58 16.76 6.59
CA TYR A 330 -11.88 16.85 5.92
C TYR A 330 -13.01 16.69 6.94
N LYS A 331 -14.00 17.59 6.89
CA LYS A 331 -15.21 17.54 7.73
C LYS A 331 -16.28 16.67 7.06
N ASN A 332 -15.98 15.42 6.74
CA ASN A 332 -16.93 14.52 6.09
C ASN A 332 -17.77 13.78 7.15
N ASP A 333 -19.09 13.64 6.87
CA ASP A 333 -20.02 12.88 7.72
C ASP A 333 -19.75 11.36 7.76
N PHE A 334 -18.80 10.87 7.00
CA PHE A 334 -18.42 9.44 6.91
C PHE A 334 -17.88 8.84 8.22
N TYR A 335 -17.48 9.65 9.20
CA TYR A 335 -16.92 9.19 10.48
C TYR A 335 -17.80 9.58 11.69
N LYS A 336 -19.00 10.09 11.49
CA LYS A 336 -19.98 10.18 12.58
C LYS A 336 -20.52 8.79 12.84
N VAL A 337 -19.90 8.09 13.77
CA VAL A 337 -20.49 6.89 14.40
C VAL A 337 -21.40 7.43 15.48
N ASP A 338 -22.72 7.14 15.36
CA ASP A 338 -23.74 7.41 16.37
C ASP A 338 -23.43 6.70 17.69
#